data_33eadbc6afdf37a290b34d3238ae0ada
#
_entry.id   33eadbc6afdf37a290b34d3238ae0ada
#
_cell.length_a   1.000
_cell.length_b   1.000
_cell.length_c   1.000
_cell.angle_alpha   90.00
_cell.angle_beta   90.00
_cell.angle_gamma   90.00
#
_symmetry.space_group_name_H-M   'P 1'
#
loop_
_entity.id
_entity.type
_entity.pdbx_description
1 polymer ?
#
loop_
_entity_poly.entity_id
_entity_poly.type
_entity_poly.pdbx_seq_one_letter_code
_entity_poly.pdbx_strand_id
1 'polypeptide(L)' 'MTTIYVLLFISNMYVLEPTHIKFQPGLLCGEYGDILREQMADYNDEQNRWILKDGRGDFFGVICE' A
#
# COMPACT_ATOMS: atom_id res chain seq x y z
N MET A 1 3.79 19.54 3.26
CA MET A 1 4.53 18.34 3.67
C MET A 1 3.87 17.13 3.03
N THR A 2 4.65 16.27 2.40
CA THR A 2 4.09 15.17 1.60
C THR A 2 3.77 13.99 2.50
N THR A 3 2.55 13.50 2.40
CA THR A 3 2.11 12.32 3.14
C THR A 3 1.92 11.16 2.16
N ILE A 4 2.32 9.97 2.57
CA ILE A 4 2.13 8.77 1.77
C ILE A 4 0.89 8.06 2.27
N TYR A 5 -0.05 7.82 1.36
CA TYR A 5 -1.27 7.07 1.64
C TYR A 5 -1.18 5.70 0.97
N VAL A 6 -1.71 4.69 1.62
CA VAL A 6 -1.86 3.37 1.00
C VAL A 6 -3.28 3.22 0.50
N LEU A 7 -3.39 2.69 -0.72
CA LEU A 7 -4.70 2.41 -1.33
C LEU A 7 -4.99 0.93 -1.14
N LEU A 8 -6.06 0.65 -0.43
CA LEU A 8 -6.47 -0.71 -0.06
C LEU A 8 -7.85 -1.00 -0.62
N PHE A 9 -8.14 -2.28 -0.82
CA PHE A 9 -9.48 -2.73 -1.17
C PHE A 9 -10.02 -3.58 -0.04
N ILE A 10 -10.94 -3.03 0.74
CA ILE A 10 -11.46 -3.65 1.96
C ILE A 10 -12.98 -3.66 1.89
N SER A 11 -13.60 -4.82 2.11
CA SER A 11 -15.06 -4.97 2.13
C SER A 11 -15.74 -4.40 0.88
N ASN A 12 -15.18 -4.69 -0.28
CA ASN A 12 -15.67 -4.22 -1.59
C ASN A 12 -15.60 -2.71 -1.78
N MET A 13 -14.74 -2.02 -1.02
CA MET A 13 -14.56 -0.58 -1.13
C MET A 13 -13.08 -0.23 -1.19
N TYR A 14 -12.76 0.79 -1.98
CA TYR A 14 -11.40 1.35 -1.98
C TYR A 14 -11.25 2.29 -0.79
N VAL A 15 -10.16 2.10 -0.05
CA VAL A 15 -9.88 2.87 1.16
C VAL A 15 -8.49 3.47 1.06
N LEU A 16 -8.37 4.76 1.37
CA LEU A 16 -7.07 5.42 1.50
C LEU A 16 -6.75 5.58 2.97
N GLU A 17 -5.62 5.01 3.39
CA GLU A 17 -5.15 5.15 4.76
C GLU A 17 -3.83 5.91 4.78
N PRO A 18 -3.72 6.97 5.61
CA PRO A 18 -2.43 7.66 5.74
C PRO A 18 -1.43 6.77 6.48
N THR A 19 -0.17 6.88 6.08
CA THR A 19 0.91 6.23 6.80
C THR A 19 1.66 7.27 7.62
N HIS A 20 2.49 6.81 8.56
CA HIS A 20 3.35 7.71 9.33
C HIS A 20 4.69 7.93 8.64
N ILE A 21 4.84 7.47 7.41
CA ILE A 21 6.07 7.58 6.65
C ILE A 21 6.09 8.92 5.94
N LYS A 22 7.20 9.65 6.10
CA LYS A 22 7.40 10.93 5.41
C LYS A 22 8.09 10.68 4.08
N PHE A 23 7.66 11.38 3.05
CA PHE A 23 8.29 11.35 1.75
C PHE A 23 9.70 11.92 1.87
N GLN A 24 10.71 11.13 1.49
CA GLN A 24 12.11 11.56 1.55
C GLN A 24 12.62 11.88 0.15
N PRO A 25 13.41 12.95 0.00
CA PRO A 25 14.06 13.23 -1.28
C PRO A 25 14.96 12.07 -1.71
N GLY A 26 14.95 11.77 -3.00
CA GLY A 26 15.76 10.70 -3.55
C GLY A 26 15.04 9.39 -3.78
N LEU A 27 13.85 9.22 -3.22
CA LEU A 27 13.01 8.04 -3.48
C LEU A 27 11.76 8.46 -4.24
N LEU A 28 11.39 7.68 -5.24
CA LEU A 28 10.17 7.89 -6.00
C LEU A 28 8.98 7.27 -5.26
N CYS A 29 7.79 7.82 -5.52
CA CYS A 29 6.57 7.30 -4.92
C CYS A 29 6.37 5.80 -5.20
N GLY A 30 6.70 5.34 -6.40
CA GLY A 30 6.61 3.93 -6.75
C GLY A 30 7.53 3.04 -5.91
N GLU A 31 8.68 3.55 -5.50
CA GLU A 31 9.59 2.80 -4.64
C GLU A 31 9.00 2.60 -3.25
N TYR A 32 8.35 3.62 -2.71
CA TYR A 32 7.62 3.48 -1.45
C TYR A 32 6.49 2.46 -1.58
N GLY A 33 5.82 2.45 -2.73
CA GLY A 33 4.77 1.48 -3.00
C GLY A 33 5.25 0.05 -2.91
N ASP A 34 6.41 -0.23 -3.51
CA ASP A 34 6.99 -1.57 -3.48
C ASP A 34 7.38 -1.97 -2.06
N ILE A 35 8.01 -1.05 -1.31
CA ILE A 35 8.44 -1.33 0.06
C ILE A 35 7.23 -1.60 0.95
N LEU A 36 6.21 -0.74 0.89
CA LEU A 36 5.03 -0.88 1.73
C LEU A 36 4.23 -2.12 1.37
N ARG A 37 4.16 -2.46 0.09
CA ARG A 37 3.46 -3.66 -0.35
C ARG A 37 4.08 -4.91 0.27
N GLU A 38 5.40 -5.01 0.26
CA GLU A 38 6.08 -6.15 0.84
C GLU A 38 5.96 -6.21 2.36
N GLN A 39 5.91 -5.05 3.01
CA GLN A 39 5.77 -4.99 4.46
C GLN A 39 4.35 -5.26 4.94
N MET A 40 3.34 -4.85 4.18
CA MET A 40 1.95 -4.89 4.60
C MET A 40 1.17 -6.08 4.03
N ALA A 41 1.66 -6.69 2.95
CA ALA A 41 0.90 -7.71 2.23
C ALA A 41 1.80 -8.84 1.75
N ASP A 42 1.17 -9.99 1.47
CA ASP A 42 1.82 -11.13 0.85
C ASP A 42 1.15 -11.42 -0.50
N TYR A 43 1.95 -11.80 -1.49
CA TYR A 43 1.42 -12.13 -2.80
C TYR A 43 0.74 -13.50 -2.77
N ASN A 44 -0.48 -13.56 -3.30
CA ASN A 44 -1.23 -14.81 -3.42
C ASN A 44 -1.25 -15.24 -4.89
N ASP A 45 -0.51 -16.31 -5.20
CA ASP A 45 -0.40 -16.82 -6.57
C ASP A 45 -1.72 -17.33 -7.12
N GLU A 46 -2.56 -17.92 -6.27
CA GLU A 46 -3.84 -18.49 -6.70
C GLU A 46 -4.82 -17.41 -7.14
N GLN A 47 -4.81 -16.27 -6.44
CA GLN A 47 -5.74 -15.19 -6.72
C GLN A 47 -5.09 -14.06 -7.51
N ASN A 48 -3.76 -14.12 -7.71
CA ASN A 48 -3.00 -13.15 -8.48
C ASN A 48 -3.13 -11.74 -7.90
N ARG A 49 -3.04 -11.62 -6.58
CA ARG A 49 -3.17 -10.33 -5.90
C ARG A 49 -2.39 -10.30 -4.60
N TRP A 50 -2.15 -9.09 -4.09
CA TRP A 50 -1.48 -8.88 -2.82
C TRP A 50 -2.52 -8.76 -1.72
N ILE A 51 -2.48 -9.69 -0.76
CA ILE A 51 -3.44 -9.75 0.34
C ILE A 51 -2.76 -9.23 1.59
N LEU A 52 -3.44 -8.31 2.30
CA LEU A 52 -2.91 -7.74 3.54
C LEU A 52 -2.63 -8.83 4.58
N LYS A 53 -1.51 -8.70 5.27
CA LYS A 53 -1.09 -9.69 6.27
C LYS A 53 -2.06 -9.81 7.44
N ASP A 54 -2.80 -8.73 7.72
CA ASP A 54 -3.79 -8.74 8.79
C ASP A 54 -5.15 -9.30 8.34
N GLY A 55 -5.30 -9.65 7.07
CA GLY A 55 -6.52 -10.25 6.55
C GLY A 55 -7.67 -9.29 6.28
N ARG A 56 -7.45 -7.98 6.35
CA ARG A 56 -8.52 -7.00 6.12
C ARG A 56 -8.95 -6.91 4.66
N GLY A 57 -8.04 -7.17 3.72
CA GLY A 57 -8.34 -7.03 2.30
C GLY A 57 -7.09 -7.07 1.45
N ASP A 58 -7.10 -6.34 0.34
CA ASP A 58 -6.04 -6.34 -0.65
C ASP A 58 -5.27 -5.03 -0.64
N PHE A 59 -3.99 -5.11 -0.98
CA PHE A 59 -3.14 -3.95 -1.16
C PHE A 59 -3.10 -3.59 -2.64
N PHE A 60 -3.43 -2.35 -2.99
CA PHE A 60 -3.45 -1.89 -4.38
C PHE A 60 -2.25 -1.02 -4.75
N GLY A 61 -1.87 -0.10 -3.90
CA GLY A 61 -0.77 0.79 -4.20
C GLY A 61 -0.61 1.91 -3.20
N VAL A 62 0.10 2.96 -3.60
CA VAL A 62 0.31 4.14 -2.76
C VAL A 62 0.01 5.40 -3.54
N ILE A 63 -0.40 6.43 -2.80
CA ILE A 63 -0.58 7.79 -3.33
C ILE A 63 0.27 8.71 -2.47
N CYS A 64 1.08 9.53 -3.12
CA CYS A 64 1.95 10.49 -2.44
C CYS A 64 1.43 11.90 -2.70
N GLU A 65 1.12 12.60 -1.63
CA GLU A 65 0.62 14.00 -1.72
C GLU A 65 1.44 14.92 -0.85
#